data_22513f74fd17a7b7f52f9b8c5091c460
#
_entry.id   22513f74fd17a7b7f52f9b8c5091c460
#
_cell.length_a   1.000
_cell.length_b   1.000
_cell.length_c   1.000
_cell.angle_alpha   90.00
_cell.angle_beta   90.00
_cell.angle_gamma   90.00
#
_symmetry.space_group_name_H-M   'P 1'
#
loop_
_entity.id
_entity.type
_entity.pdbx_description
1 polymer ?
#
loop_
_entity_poly.entity_id
_entity_poly.type
_entity_poly.pdbx_seq_one_letter_code
_entity_poly.pdbx_strand_id
1 'polypeptide(L)'
;HAIRQRLAALADDAQKVKHQAILAFLQTQLGLQALTRSENKTAVSHFQSAIELDAGAVPAYLNLGDVQRREGQLDEAIATWEQVIRIAPERAYLVFDRIEAVTREQGDAERFPALCRRLIEANQQDWRARLALGRHLATRGQPSEALDLLFDSLVHNPHALSIHQVVWQALAALRFNEARVQRYMELTREAVFYLDPHVCMRCRYRSTELLWQCPQCHEWNTFVEERITPAEESEDDSS
;
A
#
# COMPACT_ATOMS: atom_id res chain seq x y z
N HIS A 1 -20.69 -22.55 32.88
CA HIS A 1 -21.82 -21.88 32.20
C HIS A 1 -21.39 -20.49 31.69
N ALA A 2 -20.77 -19.66 32.53
CA ALA A 2 -20.28 -18.29 32.17
C ALA A 2 -19.30 -18.27 31.00
N ILE A 3 -18.37 -19.24 30.89
CA ILE A 3 -17.42 -19.31 29.78
C ILE A 3 -18.12 -19.59 28.46
N ARG A 4 -19.14 -20.49 28.44
CA ARG A 4 -19.92 -20.79 27.23
C ARG A 4 -20.74 -19.57 26.78
N GLN A 5 -21.33 -18.84 27.71
CA GLN A 5 -22.06 -17.59 27.40
C GLN A 5 -21.12 -16.51 26.83
N ARG A 6 -19.93 -16.37 27.38
CA ARG A 6 -18.91 -15.45 26.87
C ARG A 6 -18.41 -15.85 25.47
N LEU A 7 -18.19 -17.12 25.23
CA LEU A 7 -17.79 -17.64 23.90
C LEU A 7 -18.89 -17.45 22.86
N ALA A 8 -20.16 -17.67 23.24
CA ALA A 8 -21.31 -17.44 22.36
C ALA A 8 -21.45 -15.94 22.01
N ALA A 9 -21.31 -15.04 22.99
CA ALA A 9 -21.34 -13.60 22.77
C ALA A 9 -20.19 -13.13 21.83
N LEU A 10 -18.97 -13.62 22.04
CA LEU A 10 -17.82 -13.32 21.18
C LEU A 10 -18.02 -13.86 19.75
N ALA A 11 -18.65 -15.02 19.58
CA ALA A 11 -18.96 -15.59 18.28
C ALA A 11 -20.02 -14.74 17.55
N ASP A 12 -21.02 -14.23 18.26
CA ASP A 12 -22.06 -13.34 17.72
C ASP A 12 -21.46 -11.99 17.30
N ASP A 13 -20.60 -11.41 18.11
CA ASP A 13 -19.89 -10.18 17.78
C ASP A 13 -18.98 -10.34 16.55
N ALA A 14 -18.23 -11.44 16.45
CA ALA A 14 -17.39 -11.72 15.29
C ALA A 14 -18.21 -11.88 14.00
N GLN A 15 -19.37 -12.52 14.09
CA GLN A 15 -20.28 -12.67 12.96
C GLN A 15 -20.90 -11.33 12.54
N LYS A 16 -21.22 -10.49 13.52
CA LYS A 16 -21.70 -9.11 13.26
C LYS A 16 -20.67 -8.27 12.54
N VAL A 17 -19.42 -8.25 13.02
CA VAL A 17 -18.32 -7.55 12.36
C VAL A 17 -18.13 -8.01 10.92
N LYS A 18 -18.20 -9.33 10.68
CA LYS A 18 -18.11 -9.89 9.33
C LYS A 18 -19.25 -9.41 8.42
N HIS A 19 -20.48 -9.37 8.92
CA HIS A 19 -21.62 -8.86 8.16
C HIS A 19 -21.47 -7.36 7.86
N GLN A 20 -20.97 -6.56 8.82
CA GLN A 20 -20.72 -5.13 8.61
C GLN A 20 -19.67 -4.91 7.52
N ALA A 21 -18.56 -5.68 7.51
CA ALA A 21 -17.55 -5.59 6.47
C ALA A 21 -18.11 -5.94 5.07
N ILE A 22 -18.98 -6.94 4.97
CA ILE A 22 -19.66 -7.28 3.70
C ILE A 22 -20.59 -6.13 3.25
N LEU A 23 -21.38 -5.58 4.17
CA LEU A 23 -22.26 -4.45 3.85
C LEU A 23 -21.46 -3.21 3.43
N ALA A 24 -20.35 -2.92 4.11
CA ALA A 24 -19.44 -1.84 3.73
C ALA A 24 -18.88 -2.02 2.32
N PHE A 25 -18.50 -3.26 1.98
CA PHE A 25 -18.07 -3.55 0.62
C PHE A 25 -19.19 -3.34 -0.41
N LEU A 26 -20.41 -3.84 -0.14
CA LEU A 26 -21.55 -3.64 -1.03
C LEU A 26 -21.88 -2.16 -1.21
N GLN A 27 -21.82 -1.37 -0.15
CA GLN A 27 -21.95 0.09 -0.23
C GLN A 27 -20.85 0.70 -1.11
N THR A 28 -19.61 0.24 -0.97
CA THR A 28 -18.52 0.70 -1.84
C THR A 28 -18.79 0.37 -3.31
N GLN A 29 -19.31 -0.81 -3.63
CA GLN A 29 -19.68 -1.19 -5.00
C GLN A 29 -20.84 -0.33 -5.55
N LEU A 30 -21.85 -0.02 -4.73
CA LEU A 30 -22.93 0.90 -5.11
C LEU A 30 -22.39 2.31 -5.40
N GLY A 31 -21.44 2.78 -4.58
CA GLY A 31 -20.75 4.04 -4.83
C GLY A 31 -20.00 4.05 -6.16
N LEU A 32 -19.27 2.97 -6.50
CA LEU A 32 -18.60 2.83 -7.78
C LEU A 32 -19.59 2.80 -8.95
N GLN A 33 -20.73 2.12 -8.82
CA GLN A 33 -21.79 2.14 -9.82
C GLN A 33 -22.39 3.54 -10.00
N ALA A 34 -22.59 4.31 -8.93
CA ALA A 34 -23.04 5.69 -9.02
C ALA A 34 -22.02 6.56 -9.78
N LEU A 35 -20.72 6.34 -9.59
CA LEU A 35 -19.68 7.06 -10.36
C LEU A 35 -19.74 6.76 -11.85
N THR A 36 -20.04 5.53 -12.27
CA THR A 36 -20.21 5.20 -13.70
C THR A 36 -21.40 5.94 -14.34
N ARG A 37 -22.37 6.36 -13.52
CA ARG A 37 -23.52 7.18 -13.94
C ARG A 37 -23.31 8.67 -13.75
N SER A 38 -22.09 9.09 -13.32
CA SER A 38 -21.78 10.49 -12.98
C SER A 38 -22.62 11.06 -11.82
N GLU A 39 -23.11 10.19 -10.94
CA GLU A 39 -23.91 10.55 -9.75
C GLU A 39 -22.98 10.74 -8.53
N ASN A 40 -22.09 11.75 -8.58
CA ASN A 40 -21.06 11.94 -7.56
C ASN A 40 -21.61 12.03 -6.13
N LYS A 41 -22.69 12.79 -5.91
CA LYS A 41 -23.30 12.94 -4.56
C LYS A 41 -23.80 11.62 -4.00
N THR A 42 -24.42 10.80 -4.84
CA THR A 42 -24.89 9.46 -4.48
C THR A 42 -23.69 8.55 -4.16
N ALA A 43 -22.62 8.64 -4.96
CA ALA A 43 -21.38 7.88 -4.71
C ALA A 43 -20.74 8.24 -3.36
N VAL A 44 -20.61 9.55 -3.05
CA VAL A 44 -20.11 10.04 -1.76
C VAL A 44 -20.93 9.48 -0.60
N SER A 45 -22.26 9.53 -0.67
CA SER A 45 -23.14 8.98 0.37
C SER A 45 -22.90 7.49 0.60
N HIS A 46 -22.74 6.70 -0.47
CA HIS A 46 -22.46 5.28 -0.38
C HIS A 46 -21.08 5.01 0.25
N PHE A 47 -20.02 5.75 -0.13
CA PHE A 47 -18.71 5.60 0.47
C PHE A 47 -18.69 5.98 1.96
N GLN A 48 -19.39 7.04 2.34
CA GLN A 48 -19.57 7.41 3.76
C GLN A 48 -20.29 6.33 4.54
N SER A 49 -21.40 5.79 4.00
CA SER A 49 -22.11 4.66 4.63
C SER A 49 -21.24 3.42 4.76
N ALA A 50 -20.35 3.16 3.78
CA ALA A 50 -19.40 2.07 3.88
C ALA A 50 -18.43 2.26 5.06
N ILE A 51 -17.90 3.47 5.24
CA ILE A 51 -16.99 3.85 6.32
C ILE A 51 -17.69 3.76 7.69
N GLU A 52 -18.96 4.17 7.78
CA GLU A 52 -19.76 4.04 9.01
C GLU A 52 -19.99 2.58 9.41
N LEU A 53 -20.20 1.71 8.42
CA LEU A 53 -20.39 0.27 8.64
C LEU A 53 -19.10 -0.43 9.05
N ASP A 54 -17.99 -0.06 8.41
CA ASP A 54 -16.66 -0.62 8.68
C ASP A 54 -15.60 0.48 8.54
N ALA A 55 -15.11 0.97 9.67
CA ALA A 55 -14.04 1.96 9.71
C ALA A 55 -12.72 1.47 9.06
N GLY A 56 -12.57 0.16 8.83
CA GLY A 56 -11.46 -0.46 8.11
C GLY A 56 -11.65 -0.56 6.59
N ALA A 57 -12.75 -0.02 6.04
CA ALA A 57 -13.08 -0.12 4.61
C ALA A 57 -12.14 0.74 3.73
N VAL A 58 -10.88 0.34 3.60
CA VAL A 58 -9.86 1.05 2.78
C VAL A 58 -10.37 1.44 1.40
N PRO A 59 -11.06 0.56 0.61
CA PRO A 59 -11.56 0.94 -0.70
C PRO A 59 -12.53 2.13 -0.67
N ALA A 60 -13.33 2.28 0.39
CA ALA A 60 -14.26 3.40 0.51
C ALA A 60 -13.52 4.73 0.69
N TYR A 61 -12.48 4.76 1.53
CA TYR A 61 -11.63 5.95 1.69
C TYR A 61 -10.90 6.32 0.40
N LEU A 62 -10.35 5.33 -0.32
CA LEU A 62 -9.65 5.58 -1.59
C LEU A 62 -10.59 6.27 -2.59
N ASN A 63 -11.79 5.70 -2.78
CA ASN A 63 -12.76 6.23 -3.76
C ASN A 63 -13.38 7.55 -3.31
N LEU A 64 -13.65 7.73 -2.01
CA LEU A 64 -14.15 9.00 -1.48
C LEU A 64 -13.16 10.14 -1.73
N GLY A 65 -11.86 9.93 -1.40
CA GLY A 65 -10.83 10.90 -1.68
C GLY A 65 -10.64 11.16 -3.18
N ASP A 66 -10.78 10.14 -4.03
CA ASP A 66 -10.73 10.31 -5.49
C ASP A 66 -11.89 11.19 -6.02
N VAL A 67 -13.08 11.09 -5.43
CA VAL A 67 -14.23 11.96 -5.77
C VAL A 67 -13.99 13.39 -5.26
N GLN A 68 -13.56 13.54 -4.01
CA GLN A 68 -13.25 14.85 -3.42
C GLN A 68 -12.20 15.60 -4.26
N ARG A 69 -11.12 14.91 -4.70
CA ARG A 69 -10.14 15.50 -5.61
C ARG A 69 -10.77 15.98 -6.92
N ARG A 70 -11.64 15.17 -7.56
CA ARG A 70 -12.32 15.56 -8.82
C ARG A 70 -13.22 16.77 -8.64
N GLU A 71 -13.78 16.96 -7.45
CA GLU A 71 -14.63 18.11 -7.08
C GLU A 71 -13.81 19.33 -6.61
N GLY A 72 -12.46 19.23 -6.64
CA GLY A 72 -11.55 20.31 -6.23
C GLY A 72 -11.37 20.46 -4.72
N GLN A 73 -11.91 19.52 -3.93
CA GLN A 73 -11.76 19.48 -2.47
C GLN A 73 -10.44 18.82 -2.11
N LEU A 74 -9.33 19.49 -2.42
CA LEU A 74 -7.98 18.87 -2.39
C LEU A 74 -7.52 18.53 -0.98
N ASP A 75 -7.77 19.39 0.00
CA ASP A 75 -7.38 19.14 1.39
C ASP A 75 -8.21 18.05 2.04
N GLU A 76 -9.50 18.00 1.75
CA GLU A 76 -10.40 16.93 2.18
C GLU A 76 -9.97 15.58 1.59
N ALA A 77 -9.58 15.56 0.30
CA ALA A 77 -9.09 14.35 -0.35
C ALA A 77 -7.84 13.82 0.36
N ILE A 78 -6.85 14.67 0.66
CA ILE A 78 -5.64 14.28 1.39
C ILE A 78 -6.02 13.77 2.80
N ALA A 79 -6.87 14.50 3.52
CA ALA A 79 -7.30 14.09 4.86
C ALA A 79 -8.01 12.72 4.85
N THR A 80 -8.82 12.45 3.82
CA THR A 80 -9.49 11.17 3.62
C THR A 80 -8.50 10.05 3.33
N TRP A 81 -7.50 10.26 2.45
CA TRP A 81 -6.47 9.25 2.16
C TRP A 81 -5.51 9.04 3.34
N GLU A 82 -5.22 10.05 4.16
CA GLU A 82 -4.43 9.90 5.39
C GLU A 82 -5.13 8.99 6.42
N GLN A 83 -6.48 8.83 6.37
CA GLN A 83 -7.14 7.82 7.20
C GLN A 83 -6.65 6.40 6.84
N VAL A 84 -6.42 6.10 5.55
CA VAL A 84 -5.90 4.79 5.12
C VAL A 84 -4.58 4.49 5.81
N ILE A 85 -3.69 5.49 5.93
CA ILE A 85 -2.40 5.33 6.62
C ILE A 85 -2.59 4.98 8.10
N ARG A 86 -3.63 5.53 8.73
CA ARG A 86 -3.92 5.30 10.16
C ARG A 86 -4.57 3.94 10.42
N ILE A 87 -5.51 3.53 9.57
CA ILE A 87 -6.29 2.29 9.76
C ILE A 87 -5.59 1.06 9.22
N ALA A 88 -4.74 1.20 8.20
CA ALA A 88 -4.04 0.13 7.52
C ALA A 88 -2.62 0.59 7.08
N PRO A 89 -1.69 0.78 8.05
CA PRO A 89 -0.34 1.29 7.74
C PRO A 89 0.40 0.46 6.69
N GLU A 90 0.18 -0.86 6.68
CA GLU A 90 0.74 -1.79 5.69
C GLU A 90 0.22 -1.55 4.27
N ARG A 91 -0.85 -0.78 4.12
CA ARG A 91 -1.49 -0.39 2.85
C ARG A 91 -1.29 1.10 2.52
N ALA A 92 -0.48 1.81 3.29
CA ALA A 92 -0.20 3.24 3.08
C ALA A 92 0.25 3.56 1.65
N TYR A 93 0.95 2.64 1.00
CA TYR A 93 1.42 2.78 -0.38
C TYR A 93 0.29 3.03 -1.40
N LEU A 94 -0.95 2.61 -1.11
CA LEU A 94 -2.10 2.83 -1.99
C LEU A 94 -2.47 4.31 -2.16
N VAL A 95 -2.03 5.17 -1.24
CA VAL A 95 -2.35 6.59 -1.26
C VAL A 95 -1.18 7.50 -1.67
N PHE A 96 0.03 6.97 -1.79
CA PHE A 96 1.22 7.79 -2.06
C PHE A 96 1.11 8.58 -3.37
N ASP A 97 0.78 7.93 -4.48
CA ASP A 97 0.66 8.60 -5.78
C ASP A 97 -0.48 9.64 -5.80
N ARG A 98 -1.55 9.37 -5.06
CA ARG A 98 -2.69 10.28 -4.92
C ARG A 98 -2.32 11.55 -4.17
N ILE A 99 -1.68 11.39 -2.99
CA ILE A 99 -1.23 12.51 -2.16
C ILE A 99 -0.15 13.31 -2.90
N GLU A 100 0.84 12.63 -3.51
CA GLU A 100 1.87 13.30 -4.28
C GLU A 100 1.30 14.14 -5.44
N ALA A 101 0.32 13.59 -6.16
CA ALA A 101 -0.33 14.31 -7.25
C ALA A 101 -1.05 15.57 -6.76
N VAL A 102 -1.81 15.48 -5.66
CA VAL A 102 -2.57 16.60 -5.11
C VAL A 102 -1.64 17.66 -4.51
N THR A 103 -0.62 17.27 -3.75
CA THR A 103 0.35 18.22 -3.18
C THR A 103 1.11 18.98 -4.27
N ARG A 104 1.38 18.31 -5.40
CA ARG A 104 1.96 18.98 -6.58
C ARG A 104 0.97 19.94 -7.24
N GLU A 105 -0.32 19.59 -7.34
CA GLU A 105 -1.38 20.48 -7.84
C GLU A 105 -1.53 21.73 -6.97
N GLN A 106 -1.39 21.59 -5.66
CA GLN A 106 -1.41 22.71 -4.69
C GLN A 106 -0.11 23.53 -4.68
N GLY A 107 0.96 23.07 -5.31
CA GLY A 107 2.29 23.70 -5.23
C GLY A 107 3.00 23.49 -3.89
N ASP A 108 2.48 22.60 -3.03
CA ASP A 108 3.10 22.26 -1.75
C ASP A 108 4.14 21.16 -1.93
N ALA A 109 5.36 21.57 -2.26
CA ALA A 109 6.46 20.68 -2.61
C ALA A 109 6.98 19.85 -1.43
N GLU A 110 6.72 20.27 -0.18
CA GLU A 110 7.29 19.63 1.02
C GLU A 110 6.31 18.67 1.73
N ARG A 111 5.01 18.80 1.52
CA ARG A 111 4.00 18.02 2.22
C ARG A 111 4.16 16.50 2.00
N PHE A 112 4.33 16.07 0.75
CA PHE A 112 4.51 14.65 0.44
C PHE A 112 5.85 14.09 0.94
N PRO A 113 7.02 14.74 0.71
CA PRO A 113 8.27 14.30 1.32
C PRO A 113 8.23 14.23 2.84
N ALA A 114 7.62 15.22 3.51
CA ALA A 114 7.46 15.21 4.96
C ALA A 114 6.62 14.02 5.46
N LEU A 115 5.54 13.69 4.74
CA LEU A 115 4.74 12.49 5.02
C LEU A 115 5.60 11.22 4.93
N CYS A 116 6.35 11.05 3.85
CA CYS A 116 7.20 9.87 3.65
C CYS A 116 8.26 9.76 4.75
N ARG A 117 8.95 10.86 5.11
CA ARG A 117 9.95 10.86 6.19
C ARG A 117 9.33 10.44 7.52
N ARG A 118 8.16 10.97 7.88
CA ARG A 118 7.44 10.58 9.09
C ARG A 118 7.09 9.09 9.13
N LEU A 119 6.69 8.51 7.99
CA LEU A 119 6.41 7.07 7.89
C LEU A 119 7.67 6.22 8.02
N ILE A 120 8.78 6.66 7.43
CA ILE A 120 10.09 6.00 7.56
C ILE A 120 10.58 6.06 9.02
N GLU A 121 10.41 7.19 9.71
CA GLU A 121 10.74 7.32 11.14
C GLU A 121 9.89 6.40 12.01
N ALA A 122 8.59 6.29 11.72
CA ALA A 122 7.68 5.41 12.46
C ALA A 122 7.96 3.91 12.20
N ASN A 123 8.40 3.56 11.00
CA ASN A 123 8.77 2.20 10.63
C ASN A 123 9.99 2.21 9.70
N GLN A 124 11.16 1.98 10.28
CA GLN A 124 12.43 1.95 9.53
C GLN A 124 12.53 0.81 8.53
N GLN A 125 11.66 -0.18 8.57
CA GLN A 125 11.59 -1.26 7.57
C GLN A 125 10.61 -0.96 6.43
N ASP A 126 9.96 0.19 6.44
CA ASP A 126 9.03 0.58 5.37
C ASP A 126 9.80 0.98 4.10
N TRP A 127 10.11 -0.05 3.29
CA TRP A 127 10.77 0.12 2.00
C TRP A 127 9.90 0.86 0.99
N ARG A 128 8.55 0.81 1.12
CA ARG A 128 7.62 1.48 0.20
C ARG A 128 7.61 2.99 0.39
N ALA A 129 7.63 3.46 1.63
CA ALA A 129 7.77 4.89 1.92
C ALA A 129 9.12 5.44 1.44
N ARG A 130 10.22 4.67 1.59
CA ARG A 130 11.52 5.02 1.03
C ARG A 130 11.52 5.05 -0.50
N LEU A 131 10.90 4.05 -1.13
CA LEU A 131 10.75 4.01 -2.59
C LEU A 131 9.97 5.22 -3.09
N ALA A 132 8.86 5.57 -2.45
CA ALA A 132 8.03 6.70 -2.82
C ALA A 132 8.81 8.03 -2.70
N LEU A 133 9.54 8.23 -1.59
CA LEU A 133 10.38 9.40 -1.40
C LEU A 133 11.56 9.41 -2.39
N GLY A 134 12.22 8.28 -2.60
CA GLY A 134 13.33 8.17 -3.57
C GLY A 134 12.88 8.49 -5.00
N ARG A 135 11.71 7.99 -5.42
CA ARG A 135 11.11 8.34 -6.71
C ARG A 135 10.80 9.84 -6.82
N HIS A 136 10.23 10.42 -5.77
CA HIS A 136 9.97 11.86 -5.71
C HIS A 136 11.25 12.68 -5.88
N LEU A 137 12.31 12.36 -5.13
CA LEU A 137 13.60 13.03 -5.21
C LEU A 137 14.26 12.88 -6.58
N ALA A 138 14.22 11.69 -7.17
CA ALA A 138 14.74 11.45 -8.52
C ALA A 138 14.05 12.34 -9.56
N THR A 139 12.73 12.47 -9.49
CA THR A 139 11.96 13.35 -10.41
C THR A 139 12.21 14.85 -10.18
N ARG A 140 12.67 15.22 -8.98
CA ARG A 140 13.06 16.61 -8.63
C ARG A 140 14.51 16.94 -8.97
N GLY A 141 15.23 16.03 -9.61
CA GLY A 141 16.64 16.26 -9.98
C GLY A 141 17.63 16.05 -8.82
N GLN A 142 17.26 15.28 -7.81
CA GLN A 142 18.08 14.91 -6.66
C GLN A 142 18.43 13.40 -6.69
N PRO A 143 19.06 12.89 -7.77
CA PRO A 143 19.27 11.46 -7.95
C PRO A 143 20.25 10.86 -6.94
N SER A 144 21.16 11.63 -6.36
CA SER A 144 22.10 11.14 -5.34
C SER A 144 21.38 10.78 -4.04
N GLU A 145 20.55 11.71 -3.54
CA GLU A 145 19.74 11.47 -2.33
C GLU A 145 18.70 10.36 -2.55
N ALA A 146 18.14 10.31 -3.77
CA ALA A 146 17.23 9.22 -4.14
C ALA A 146 17.92 7.86 -4.03
N LEU A 147 19.16 7.73 -4.54
CA LEU A 147 19.91 6.46 -4.49
C LEU A 147 20.20 6.01 -3.05
N ASP A 148 20.53 6.93 -2.15
CA ASP A 148 20.81 6.57 -0.76
C ASP A 148 19.57 5.94 -0.11
N LEU A 149 18.38 6.52 -0.30
CA LEU A 149 17.11 5.96 0.17
C LEU A 149 16.73 4.64 -0.52
N LEU A 150 17.01 4.53 -1.82
CA LEU A 150 16.69 3.32 -2.57
C LEU A 150 17.63 2.16 -2.21
N PHE A 151 18.89 2.44 -1.91
CA PHE A 151 19.82 1.42 -1.40
C PHE A 151 19.38 0.92 -0.02
N ASP A 152 18.94 1.80 0.87
CA ASP A 152 18.33 1.39 2.13
C ASP A 152 17.07 0.55 1.90
N SER A 153 16.27 0.87 0.86
CA SER A 153 15.10 0.06 0.50
C SER A 153 15.48 -1.34 0.04
N LEU A 154 16.57 -1.48 -0.73
CA LEU A 154 17.09 -2.77 -1.19
C LEU A 154 17.59 -3.65 -0.03
N VAL A 155 18.14 -3.06 1.04
CA VAL A 155 18.49 -3.81 2.26
C VAL A 155 17.27 -4.52 2.86
N HIS A 156 16.10 -3.87 2.80
CA HIS A 156 14.86 -4.42 3.36
C HIS A 156 14.06 -5.29 2.38
N ASN A 157 14.13 -4.98 1.08
CA ASN A 157 13.47 -5.75 0.05
C ASN A 157 14.26 -5.73 -1.27
N PRO A 158 15.29 -6.59 -1.40
CA PRO A 158 16.14 -6.63 -2.60
C PRO A 158 15.41 -7.19 -3.84
N HIS A 159 14.23 -7.78 -3.68
CA HIS A 159 13.50 -8.46 -4.76
C HIS A 159 12.44 -7.57 -5.43
N ALA A 160 12.11 -6.41 -4.85
CA ALA A 160 11.06 -5.54 -5.39
C ALA A 160 11.52 -4.85 -6.68
N LEU A 161 11.00 -5.30 -7.82
CA LEU A 161 11.36 -4.78 -9.15
C LEU A 161 11.15 -3.26 -9.25
N SER A 162 10.16 -2.71 -8.56
CA SER A 162 9.89 -1.28 -8.53
C SER A 162 11.05 -0.45 -7.95
N ILE A 163 11.79 -0.97 -6.98
CA ILE A 163 12.99 -0.31 -6.44
C ILE A 163 14.06 -0.26 -7.52
N HIS A 164 14.33 -1.39 -8.18
CA HIS A 164 15.36 -1.50 -9.22
C HIS A 164 15.09 -0.54 -10.39
N GLN A 165 13.83 -0.41 -10.80
CA GLN A 165 13.46 0.54 -11.87
C GLN A 165 13.86 1.99 -11.53
N VAL A 166 13.60 2.44 -10.31
CA VAL A 166 13.95 3.80 -9.89
C VAL A 166 15.45 3.94 -9.66
N VAL A 167 16.13 2.91 -9.14
CA VAL A 167 17.59 2.87 -9.02
C VAL A 167 18.25 3.06 -10.38
N TRP A 168 17.82 2.31 -11.41
CA TRP A 168 18.38 2.45 -12.77
C TRP A 168 18.16 3.86 -13.33
N GLN A 169 17.00 4.47 -13.12
CA GLN A 169 16.75 5.85 -13.54
C GLN A 169 17.68 6.84 -12.85
N ALA A 170 17.88 6.69 -11.55
CA ALA A 170 18.77 7.57 -10.78
C ALA A 170 20.26 7.36 -11.14
N LEU A 171 20.70 6.12 -11.37
CA LEU A 171 22.06 5.82 -11.84
C LEU A 171 22.31 6.42 -13.24
N ALA A 172 21.36 6.31 -14.14
CA ALA A 172 21.45 6.90 -15.47
C ALA A 172 21.58 8.44 -15.39
N ALA A 173 20.83 9.10 -14.52
CA ALA A 173 20.92 10.54 -14.28
C ALA A 173 22.31 10.95 -13.74
N LEU A 174 22.97 10.09 -13.01
CA LEU A 174 24.36 10.26 -12.51
C LEU A 174 25.43 9.70 -13.47
N ARG A 175 25.07 9.41 -14.72
CA ARG A 175 25.97 8.84 -15.74
C ARG A 175 26.66 7.55 -15.28
N PHE A 176 25.94 6.70 -14.55
CA PHE A 176 26.44 5.43 -14.05
C PHE A 176 27.73 5.57 -13.24
N ASN A 177 27.75 6.43 -12.24
CA ASN A 177 28.89 6.56 -11.33
C ASN A 177 29.35 5.18 -10.81
N GLU A 178 30.60 4.83 -11.05
CA GLU A 178 31.15 3.47 -10.83
C GLU A 178 30.93 2.99 -9.37
N ALA A 179 31.22 3.84 -8.38
CA ALA A 179 31.06 3.47 -6.97
C ALA A 179 29.59 3.17 -6.61
N ARG A 180 28.64 3.92 -7.19
CA ARG A 180 27.20 3.68 -6.98
C ARG A 180 26.74 2.41 -7.68
N VAL A 181 27.23 2.14 -8.89
CA VAL A 181 26.93 0.89 -9.62
C VAL A 181 27.48 -0.31 -8.85
N GLN A 182 28.71 -0.23 -8.36
CA GLN A 182 29.31 -1.30 -7.56
C GLN A 182 28.47 -1.59 -6.29
N ARG A 183 28.06 -0.54 -5.58
CA ARG A 183 27.19 -0.69 -4.41
C ARG A 183 25.85 -1.35 -4.74
N TYR A 184 25.24 -0.96 -5.87
CA TYR A 184 24.01 -1.58 -6.35
C TYR A 184 24.20 -3.08 -6.64
N MET A 185 25.28 -3.47 -7.32
CA MET A 185 25.60 -4.87 -7.62
C MET A 185 25.79 -5.71 -6.36
N GLU A 186 26.43 -5.16 -5.32
CA GLU A 186 26.61 -5.83 -4.03
C GLU A 186 25.26 -6.13 -3.36
N LEU A 187 24.37 -5.12 -3.30
CA LEU A 187 23.05 -5.22 -2.67
C LEU A 187 22.08 -6.16 -3.41
N THR A 188 22.34 -6.40 -4.70
CA THR A 188 21.43 -7.17 -5.56
C THR A 188 22.01 -8.51 -6.02
N ARG A 189 23.16 -8.92 -5.49
CA ARG A 189 23.84 -10.15 -5.88
C ARG A 189 22.96 -11.39 -5.77
N GLU A 190 22.14 -11.44 -4.73
CA GLU A 190 21.24 -12.57 -4.41
C GLU A 190 19.78 -12.26 -4.73
N ALA A 191 19.50 -11.14 -5.40
CA ALA A 191 18.14 -10.75 -5.71
C ALA A 191 17.54 -11.68 -6.77
N VAL A 192 16.43 -12.30 -6.43
CA VAL A 192 15.59 -13.05 -7.36
C VAL A 192 14.39 -12.17 -7.72
N PHE A 193 14.28 -11.81 -9.00
CA PHE A 193 13.17 -10.98 -9.48
C PHE A 193 11.95 -11.84 -9.74
N TYR A 194 10.93 -11.64 -8.95
CA TYR A 194 9.61 -12.22 -9.16
C TYR A 194 8.54 -11.16 -8.87
N LEU A 195 7.35 -11.36 -9.43
CA LEU A 195 6.20 -10.56 -9.05
C LEU A 195 5.74 -11.08 -7.70
N ASP A 196 5.83 -10.25 -6.65
CA ASP A 196 5.32 -10.60 -5.33
C ASP A 196 3.83 -10.94 -5.44
N PRO A 197 3.42 -12.18 -5.19
CA PRO A 197 2.03 -12.52 -5.25
C PRO A 197 1.31 -11.97 -4.02
N HIS A 198 0.09 -11.55 -4.23
CA HIS A 198 -0.85 -11.34 -3.15
C HIS A 198 -1.46 -12.69 -2.76
N VAL A 199 -1.39 -13.06 -1.49
CA VAL A 199 -1.85 -14.36 -1.00
C VAL A 199 -2.99 -14.19 -0.01
N CYS A 200 -4.05 -14.94 -0.22
CA CYS A 200 -5.13 -15.04 0.74
C CYS A 200 -4.65 -15.75 2.00
N MET A 201 -4.68 -15.08 3.14
CA MET A 201 -4.24 -15.65 4.43
C MET A 201 -5.08 -16.86 4.88
N ARG A 202 -6.30 -17.00 4.34
CA ARG A 202 -7.20 -18.09 4.73
C ARG A 202 -7.00 -19.37 3.92
N CYS A 203 -6.96 -19.28 2.58
CA CYS A 203 -6.92 -20.46 1.71
C CYS A 203 -5.65 -20.55 0.85
N ARG A 204 -4.72 -19.61 1.02
CA ARG A 204 -3.45 -19.55 0.28
C ARG A 204 -3.59 -19.36 -1.24
N TYR A 205 -4.77 -18.96 -1.73
CA TYR A 205 -4.94 -18.59 -3.13
C TYR A 205 -4.02 -17.41 -3.47
N ARG A 206 -3.31 -17.48 -4.61
CA ARG A 206 -2.33 -16.48 -5.06
C ARG A 206 -2.88 -15.68 -6.23
N SER A 207 -2.60 -14.38 -6.25
CA SER A 207 -2.96 -13.45 -7.31
C SER A 207 -1.83 -12.46 -7.53
N THR A 208 -1.60 -12.05 -8.76
CA THR A 208 -0.69 -10.93 -9.10
C THR A 208 -1.31 -9.57 -8.80
N GLU A 209 -2.59 -9.52 -8.50
CA GLU A 209 -3.34 -8.32 -8.18
C GLU A 209 -3.87 -8.37 -6.73
N LEU A 210 -3.94 -7.20 -6.08
CA LEU A 210 -4.59 -7.08 -4.79
C LEU A 210 -6.11 -7.24 -4.96
N LEU A 211 -6.64 -8.36 -4.49
CA LEU A 211 -8.07 -8.64 -4.50
C LEU A 211 -8.67 -8.33 -3.14
N TRP A 212 -9.83 -7.68 -3.13
CA TRP A 212 -10.57 -7.37 -1.90
C TRP A 212 -11.42 -8.54 -1.41
N GLN A 213 -11.86 -9.41 -2.32
CA GLN A 213 -12.51 -10.67 -2.02
C GLN A 213 -11.73 -11.82 -2.66
N CYS A 214 -11.51 -12.88 -1.92
CA CYS A 214 -10.87 -14.08 -2.45
C CYS A 214 -11.83 -14.85 -3.36
N PRO A 215 -11.45 -15.14 -4.63
CA PRO A 215 -12.31 -15.89 -5.54
C PRO A 215 -12.49 -17.38 -5.14
N GLN A 216 -11.59 -17.90 -4.30
CA GLN A 216 -11.63 -19.32 -3.90
C GLN A 216 -12.42 -19.54 -2.60
N CYS A 217 -12.16 -18.79 -1.54
CA CYS A 217 -12.84 -18.96 -0.25
C CYS A 217 -13.88 -17.89 0.07
N HIS A 218 -14.06 -16.92 -0.84
CA HIS A 218 -15.01 -15.81 -0.74
C HIS A 218 -14.86 -14.91 0.49
N GLU A 219 -13.74 -15.02 1.22
CA GLU A 219 -13.45 -14.14 2.34
C GLU A 219 -12.93 -12.79 1.88
N TRP A 220 -13.23 -11.75 2.67
CA TRP A 220 -12.94 -10.35 2.35
C TRP A 220 -11.68 -9.87 3.07
N ASN A 221 -10.95 -8.94 2.46
CA ASN A 221 -9.77 -8.28 3.05
C ASN A 221 -8.69 -9.25 3.53
N THR A 222 -8.59 -10.44 2.93
CA THR A 222 -7.66 -11.50 3.35
C THR A 222 -6.36 -11.54 2.56
N PHE A 223 -6.20 -10.67 1.55
CA PHE A 223 -4.99 -10.64 0.74
C PHE A 223 -3.90 -9.81 1.40
N VAL A 224 -2.71 -10.38 1.47
CA VAL A 224 -1.46 -9.74 1.86
C VAL A 224 -0.40 -10.03 0.82
N GLU A 225 0.60 -9.19 0.68
CA GLU A 225 1.78 -9.53 -0.10
C GLU A 225 2.58 -10.63 0.60
N GLU A 226 2.85 -11.70 -0.12
CA GLU A 226 3.76 -12.76 0.34
C GLU A 226 5.17 -12.45 -0.16
N ARG A 227 6.09 -12.16 0.75
CA ARG A 227 7.52 -12.15 0.43
C ARG A 227 7.97 -13.60 0.29
N ILE A 228 8.36 -14.00 -0.90
CA ILE A 228 9.01 -15.28 -1.11
C ILE A 228 10.48 -15.05 -0.76
N THR A 229 10.87 -15.36 0.46
CA THR A 229 12.27 -15.46 0.82
C THR A 229 12.83 -16.66 0.06
N PRO A 230 13.96 -16.57 -0.66
CA PRO A 230 14.64 -17.76 -1.15
C PRO A 230 14.82 -18.72 0.03
N ALA A 231 14.58 -20.02 -0.19
CA ALA A 231 14.87 -21.01 0.82
C ALA A 231 16.36 -20.83 1.19
N GLU A 232 16.66 -20.61 2.48
CA GLU A 232 18.04 -20.74 2.97
C GLU A 232 18.47 -22.16 2.57
N GLU A 233 19.50 -22.24 1.74
CA GLU A 233 20.14 -23.51 1.48
C GLU A 233 20.57 -24.03 2.86
N SER A 234 19.90 -25.06 3.34
CA SER A 234 20.32 -25.76 4.54
C SER A 234 21.73 -26.25 4.25
N GLU A 235 22.72 -25.68 4.94
CA GLU A 235 24.03 -26.29 5.09
C GLU A 235 23.82 -27.61 5.83
N ASP A 236 23.37 -28.63 5.11
CA ASP A 236 23.31 -30.00 5.61
C ASP A 236 24.46 -30.82 5.04
N ASP A 237 25.35 -31.14 6.01
CA ASP A 237 26.12 -32.36 6.11
C ASP A 237 27.05 -32.75 4.96
N SER A 238 28.28 -32.26 5.10
CA SER A 238 29.44 -33.10 4.81
C SER A 238 30.25 -33.34 6.09
N SER A 239 29.90 -34.44 6.76
CA SER A 239 30.79 -35.10 7.72
C SER A 239 31.05 -36.51 7.26
#